data_4ec6f438e67b38cc9a5f9330d69ce1c4
#
_entry.id   4ec6f438e67b38cc9a5f9330d69ce1c4
#
_cell.length_a   1.000
_cell.length_b   1.000
_cell.length_c   1.000
_cell.angle_alpha   90.00
_cell.angle_beta   90.00
_cell.angle_gamma   90.00
#
_symmetry.space_group_name_H-M   'P 1'
#
loop_
_entity.id
_entity.type
_entity.pdbx_description
1 polymer ?
#
loop_
_entity_poly.entity_id
_entity_poly.type
_entity_poly.pdbx_seq_one_letter_code
_entity_poly.pdbx_strand_id
1 'polypeptide(L)'
;MHPMLNIAVRAARNAGKVIIRSFEQLDKVEIESKGSNDFVTSADTAAEEAIIETLRKSYPEHTIIGEESGVLNGSDDDYQWIIDPLNGTNNFIKGIPQFAVSIALKVKGKLDQAVIFDPIRGELFTASRGKGAQLNNMRIRVKAHKNLSATILATGFPFKHRQHTKPYMAMFTSLFEKTADMRRAGCPALDLAYVAAGRVDGFFEIGLKPWDSAAGELLIIEAGGLVTDFTGGHNHTKSGNIVASSTHLLKEILKDIRPHLGEALNK
;
A
#
# COMPACT_ATOMS: atom_id res chain seq x y z
N MET A 1 -12.08 9.04 17.40
CA MET A 1 -11.13 8.99 16.26
C MET A 1 -10.21 10.20 16.35
N HIS A 2 -8.93 10.05 15.99
CA HIS A 2 -7.98 11.17 16.02
C HIS A 2 -8.40 12.27 15.03
N PRO A 3 -8.28 13.59 15.33
CA PRO A 3 -8.73 14.66 14.42
C PRO A 3 -8.12 14.55 13.01
N MET A 4 -6.79 14.30 12.92
CA MET A 4 -6.10 14.13 11.63
C MET A 4 -6.58 12.90 10.87
N LEU A 5 -6.87 11.78 11.57
CA LEU A 5 -7.46 10.60 10.94
C LEU A 5 -8.85 10.90 10.35
N ASN A 6 -9.68 11.68 11.04
CA ASN A 6 -10.98 12.10 10.51
C ASN A 6 -10.86 12.89 9.20
N ILE A 7 -9.87 13.78 9.12
CA ILE A 7 -9.60 14.55 7.90
C ILE A 7 -9.10 13.62 6.78
N ALA A 8 -8.17 12.71 7.07
CA ALA A 8 -7.71 11.73 6.11
C ALA A 8 -8.84 10.83 5.57
N VAL A 9 -9.74 10.36 6.44
CA VAL A 9 -10.93 9.59 6.04
C VAL A 9 -11.85 10.41 5.15
N ARG A 10 -12.06 11.70 5.45
CA ARG A 10 -12.86 12.58 4.60
C ARG A 10 -12.20 12.79 3.23
N ALA A 11 -10.88 12.99 3.20
CA ALA A 11 -10.10 13.12 1.97
C ALA A 11 -10.22 11.85 1.10
N ALA A 12 -9.99 10.67 1.70
CA ALA A 12 -10.09 9.40 0.99
C ALA A 12 -11.50 9.14 0.41
N ARG A 13 -12.55 9.49 1.15
CA ARG A 13 -13.93 9.38 0.65
C ARG A 13 -14.24 10.37 -0.46
N ASN A 14 -13.70 11.59 -0.43
CA ASN A 14 -13.87 12.56 -1.51
C ASN A 14 -13.19 12.07 -2.78
N ALA A 15 -11.93 11.61 -2.69
CA ALA A 15 -11.22 10.98 -3.80
C ALA A 15 -11.97 9.75 -4.34
N GLY A 16 -12.45 8.87 -3.46
CA GLY A 16 -13.20 7.69 -3.84
C GLY A 16 -14.48 8.01 -4.66
N LYS A 17 -15.16 9.13 -4.36
CA LYS A 17 -16.30 9.58 -5.18
C LYS A 17 -15.88 10.00 -6.60
N VAL A 18 -14.72 10.66 -6.71
CA VAL A 18 -14.14 11.04 -8.02
C VAL A 18 -13.83 9.78 -8.81
N ILE A 19 -13.13 8.83 -8.19
CA ILE A 19 -12.72 7.56 -8.79
C ILE A 19 -13.93 6.77 -9.29
N ILE A 20 -14.97 6.59 -8.47
CA ILE A 20 -16.18 5.84 -8.86
C ILE A 20 -16.87 6.49 -10.06
N ARG A 21 -17.02 7.82 -10.05
CA ARG A 21 -17.63 8.53 -11.18
C ARG A 21 -16.84 8.32 -12.48
N SER A 22 -15.51 8.34 -12.41
CA SER A 22 -14.63 8.09 -13.55
C SER A 22 -14.67 6.62 -13.98
N PHE A 23 -14.74 5.69 -13.03
CA PHE A 23 -14.84 4.25 -13.30
C PHE A 23 -16.14 3.85 -14.01
N GLU A 24 -17.24 4.54 -13.72
CA GLU A 24 -18.52 4.36 -14.42
C GLU A 24 -18.50 4.91 -15.85
N GLN A 25 -17.48 5.68 -16.23
CA GLN A 25 -17.33 6.34 -17.54
C GLN A 25 -15.90 6.19 -18.08
N LEU A 26 -15.37 4.97 -18.07
CA LEU A 26 -13.97 4.67 -18.45
C LEU A 26 -13.64 5.12 -19.88
N ASP A 27 -14.61 5.16 -20.77
CA ASP A 27 -14.48 5.64 -22.15
C ASP A 27 -14.13 7.13 -22.27
N LYS A 28 -14.36 7.90 -21.21
CA LYS A 28 -14.06 9.34 -21.12
C LYS A 28 -12.77 9.65 -20.34
N VAL A 29 -12.14 8.62 -19.76
CA VAL A 29 -10.92 8.80 -18.98
C VAL A 29 -9.73 8.96 -19.90
N GLU A 30 -9.01 10.05 -19.74
CA GLU A 30 -7.74 10.27 -20.44
C GLU A 30 -6.64 9.45 -19.77
N ILE A 31 -5.80 8.79 -20.56
CA ILE A 31 -4.73 7.91 -20.10
C ILE A 31 -3.41 8.42 -20.69
N GLU A 32 -2.45 8.72 -19.82
CA GLU A 32 -1.11 9.11 -20.19
C GLU A 32 -0.08 8.06 -19.72
N SER A 33 0.98 7.86 -20.51
CA SER A 33 2.08 6.98 -20.13
C SER A 33 3.19 7.77 -19.45
N LYS A 34 3.53 7.42 -18.21
CA LYS A 34 4.69 7.94 -17.47
C LYS A 34 5.99 7.21 -17.83
N GLY A 35 5.87 6.03 -18.45
CA GLY A 35 6.99 5.16 -18.77
C GLY A 35 6.55 3.74 -19.14
N SER A 36 7.51 2.80 -19.23
CA SER A 36 7.19 1.41 -19.55
C SER A 36 6.29 0.77 -18.49
N ASN A 37 5.03 0.49 -18.87
CA ASN A 37 3.99 -0.09 -18.01
C ASN A 37 3.63 0.77 -16.78
N ASP A 38 3.83 2.08 -16.88
CA ASP A 38 3.48 3.05 -15.85
C ASP A 38 2.55 4.10 -16.46
N PHE A 39 1.35 4.23 -15.89
CA PHE A 39 0.27 5.05 -16.43
C PHE A 39 -0.30 5.97 -15.36
N VAL A 40 -0.80 7.12 -15.80
CA VAL A 40 -1.65 8.02 -15.03
C VAL A 40 -2.92 8.29 -15.80
N THR A 41 -4.00 8.53 -15.10
CA THR A 41 -5.26 8.90 -15.71
C THR A 41 -5.77 10.25 -15.18
N SER A 42 -6.68 10.86 -15.91
CA SER A 42 -7.38 12.05 -15.42
C SER A 42 -8.11 11.80 -14.08
N ALA A 43 -8.43 10.53 -13.76
CA ALA A 43 -9.02 10.15 -12.49
C ALA A 43 -8.00 10.20 -11.33
N ASP A 44 -6.74 9.78 -11.57
CA ASP A 44 -5.65 9.89 -10.58
C ASP A 44 -5.44 11.35 -10.18
N THR A 45 -5.26 12.23 -11.18
CA THR A 45 -5.04 13.66 -10.96
C THR A 45 -6.20 14.32 -10.22
N ALA A 46 -7.44 14.10 -10.65
CA ALA A 46 -8.61 14.67 -10.02
C ALA A 46 -8.85 14.12 -8.60
N ALA A 47 -8.52 12.86 -8.35
CA ALA A 47 -8.58 12.26 -7.01
C ALA A 47 -7.50 12.84 -6.08
N GLU A 48 -6.28 13.04 -6.60
CA GLU A 48 -5.20 13.67 -5.82
C GLU A 48 -5.53 15.11 -5.46
N GLU A 49 -6.06 15.90 -6.38
CA GLU A 49 -6.52 17.27 -6.13
C GLU A 49 -7.58 17.31 -5.01
N ALA A 50 -8.55 16.40 -5.02
CA ALA A 50 -9.58 16.30 -3.99
C ALA A 50 -9.00 15.95 -2.60
N ILE A 51 -7.94 15.13 -2.56
CA ILE A 51 -7.20 14.83 -1.31
C ILE A 51 -6.48 16.09 -0.84
N ILE A 52 -5.68 16.71 -1.71
CA ILE A 52 -4.87 17.90 -1.38
C ILE A 52 -5.75 19.04 -0.88
N GLU A 53 -6.85 19.35 -1.58
CA GLU A 53 -7.80 20.39 -1.17
C GLU A 53 -8.35 20.11 0.23
N THR A 54 -8.76 18.86 0.50
CA THR A 54 -9.32 18.46 1.79
C THR A 54 -8.28 18.58 2.93
N LEU A 55 -7.03 18.18 2.67
CA LEU A 55 -5.94 18.24 3.64
C LEU A 55 -5.53 19.68 3.91
N ARG A 56 -5.28 20.48 2.87
CA ARG A 56 -4.83 21.89 3.00
C ARG A 56 -5.86 22.79 3.63
N LYS A 57 -7.15 22.54 3.43
CA LYS A 57 -8.22 23.28 4.12
C LYS A 57 -8.15 23.15 5.64
N SER A 58 -7.65 22.02 6.14
CA SER A 58 -7.57 21.75 7.59
C SER A 58 -6.17 21.92 8.14
N TYR A 59 -5.15 21.69 7.34
CA TYR A 59 -3.72 21.68 7.70
C TYR A 59 -2.89 22.34 6.58
N PRO A 60 -2.99 23.67 6.38
CA PRO A 60 -2.32 24.36 5.28
C PRO A 60 -0.79 24.32 5.37
N GLU A 61 -0.26 24.19 6.61
CA GLU A 61 1.17 24.21 6.89
C GLU A 61 1.88 22.87 6.70
N HIS A 62 1.11 21.75 6.56
CA HIS A 62 1.70 20.42 6.43
C HIS A 62 2.26 20.20 5.03
N THR A 63 3.38 19.47 4.94
CA THR A 63 3.92 18.97 3.68
C THR A 63 3.08 17.81 3.14
N ILE A 64 2.87 17.76 1.82
CA ILE A 64 2.20 16.66 1.14
C ILE A 64 3.17 16.05 0.13
N ILE A 65 3.28 14.72 0.12
CA ILE A 65 4.07 13.92 -0.81
C ILE A 65 3.09 13.06 -1.59
N GLY A 66 2.78 13.46 -2.81
CA GLY A 66 1.85 12.78 -3.71
C GLY A 66 2.56 11.96 -4.77
N GLU A 67 1.89 10.94 -5.27
CA GLU A 67 2.38 10.16 -6.40
C GLU A 67 2.45 11.01 -7.68
N GLU A 68 1.43 11.83 -7.93
CA GLU A 68 1.30 12.61 -9.14
C GLU A 68 1.94 13.99 -9.01
N SER A 69 1.68 14.69 -7.92
CA SER A 69 2.14 16.06 -7.69
C SER A 69 3.58 16.16 -7.14
N GLY A 70 4.17 15.04 -6.70
CA GLY A 70 5.46 15.03 -6.02
C GLY A 70 5.40 15.70 -4.64
N VAL A 71 6.43 16.47 -4.27
CA VAL A 71 6.52 17.10 -2.95
C VAL A 71 5.95 18.52 -2.99
N LEU A 72 4.87 18.73 -2.27
CA LEU A 72 4.26 20.03 -2.04
C LEU A 72 4.62 20.51 -0.63
N ASN A 73 5.70 21.27 -0.52
CA ASN A 73 6.22 21.74 0.76
C ASN A 73 5.20 22.59 1.54
N GLY A 74 5.11 22.34 2.82
CA GLY A 74 4.46 23.18 3.81
C GLY A 74 5.50 23.97 4.61
N SER A 75 5.07 24.76 5.58
CA SER A 75 5.95 25.46 6.53
C SER A 75 6.26 24.61 7.77
N ASP A 76 5.59 23.47 7.96
CA ASP A 76 5.79 22.53 9.06
C ASP A 76 6.14 21.14 8.53
N ASP A 77 7.44 20.87 8.43
CA ASP A 77 7.98 19.60 7.95
C ASP A 77 7.87 18.43 8.95
N ASP A 78 7.49 18.70 10.19
CA ASP A 78 7.21 17.70 11.19
C ASP A 78 5.97 16.84 10.80
N TYR A 79 5.09 17.39 9.96
CA TYR A 79 3.86 16.73 9.49
C TYR A 79 3.90 16.53 7.97
N GLN A 80 3.98 15.27 7.56
CA GLN A 80 4.08 14.90 6.15
C GLN A 80 2.98 13.90 5.78
N TRP A 81 2.06 14.32 4.91
CA TRP A 81 1.08 13.44 4.30
C TRP A 81 1.72 12.72 3.11
N ILE A 82 1.55 11.41 3.03
CA ILE A 82 2.00 10.58 1.91
C ILE A 82 0.74 10.01 1.28
N ILE A 83 0.50 10.34 0.01
CA ILE A 83 -0.78 10.04 -0.65
C ILE A 83 -0.56 9.33 -1.98
N ASP A 84 -1.41 8.33 -2.22
CA ASP A 84 -1.63 7.68 -3.51
C ASP A 84 -3.13 7.79 -3.82
N PRO A 85 -3.48 8.58 -4.83
CA PRO A 85 -4.89 8.83 -5.14
C PRO A 85 -5.60 7.61 -5.70
N LEU A 86 -4.90 6.75 -6.46
CA LEU A 86 -5.48 5.59 -7.14
C LEU A 86 -4.47 4.44 -7.25
N ASN A 87 -4.14 3.81 -6.12
CA ASN A 87 -3.31 2.62 -6.10
C ASN A 87 -3.97 1.49 -6.87
N GLY A 88 -3.31 1.03 -7.94
CA GLY A 88 -3.87 0.04 -8.86
C GLY A 88 -4.40 0.62 -10.18
N THR A 89 -3.81 1.70 -10.70
CA THR A 89 -4.18 2.38 -11.95
C THR A 89 -4.33 1.44 -13.15
N ASN A 90 -3.46 0.42 -13.27
CA ASN A 90 -3.57 -0.60 -14.32
C ASN A 90 -4.90 -1.40 -14.25
N ASN A 91 -5.36 -1.73 -13.05
CA ASN A 91 -6.65 -2.37 -12.84
C ASN A 91 -7.79 -1.43 -13.23
N PHE A 92 -7.72 -0.18 -12.77
CA PHE A 92 -8.71 0.85 -13.08
C PHE A 92 -8.89 1.03 -14.58
N ILE A 93 -7.81 1.23 -15.35
CA ILE A 93 -7.83 1.38 -16.81
C ILE A 93 -8.49 0.18 -17.51
N LYS A 94 -8.33 -1.03 -16.95
CA LYS A 94 -8.90 -2.26 -17.53
C LYS A 94 -10.29 -2.60 -17.01
N GLY A 95 -10.92 -1.74 -16.21
CA GLY A 95 -12.23 -2.00 -15.63
C GLY A 95 -12.22 -3.12 -14.58
N ILE A 96 -11.05 -3.45 -14.01
CA ILE A 96 -10.91 -4.44 -12.93
C ILE A 96 -11.15 -3.73 -11.60
N PRO A 97 -12.19 -4.09 -10.81
CA PRO A 97 -12.57 -3.37 -9.59
C PRO A 97 -11.67 -3.73 -8.39
N GLN A 98 -10.36 -3.45 -8.54
CA GLN A 98 -9.34 -3.75 -7.53
C GLN A 98 -8.33 -2.59 -7.48
N PHE A 99 -8.70 -1.53 -6.77
CA PHE A 99 -7.91 -0.31 -6.58
C PHE A 99 -8.35 0.39 -5.28
N ALA A 100 -7.52 1.29 -4.78
CA ALA A 100 -7.78 2.00 -3.53
C ALA A 100 -7.14 3.39 -3.48
N VAL A 101 -7.67 4.24 -2.61
CA VAL A 101 -7.01 5.45 -2.12
C VAL A 101 -6.14 5.09 -0.93
N SER A 102 -4.89 5.55 -0.89
CA SER A 102 -3.96 5.35 0.22
C SER A 102 -3.49 6.70 0.76
N ILE A 103 -3.64 6.93 2.07
CA ILE A 103 -3.21 8.16 2.75
C ILE A 103 -2.53 7.78 4.06
N ALA A 104 -1.29 8.21 4.24
CA ALA A 104 -0.56 8.11 5.50
C ALA A 104 -0.13 9.49 5.99
N LEU A 105 -0.03 9.65 7.30
CA LEU A 105 0.57 10.80 7.94
C LEU A 105 1.81 10.35 8.71
N LYS A 106 2.94 11.00 8.45
CA LYS A 106 4.11 10.97 9.33
C LYS A 106 4.12 12.19 10.24
N VAL A 107 4.42 11.97 11.50
CA VAL A 107 4.67 13.02 12.49
C VAL A 107 6.08 12.81 13.03
N LYS A 108 6.95 13.81 12.83
CA LYS A 108 8.38 13.74 13.22
C LYS A 108 9.07 12.50 12.67
N GLY A 109 8.84 12.22 11.38
CA GLY A 109 9.43 11.09 10.67
C GLY A 109 8.83 9.71 10.98
N LYS A 110 7.82 9.60 11.86
CA LYS A 110 7.19 8.32 12.23
C LYS A 110 5.76 8.26 11.71
N LEU A 111 5.34 7.13 11.13
CA LEU A 111 3.95 6.90 10.74
C LEU A 111 3.03 7.05 11.94
N ASP A 112 1.95 7.82 11.78
CA ASP A 112 1.05 8.18 12.86
C ASP A 112 -0.43 7.88 12.57
N GLN A 113 -0.89 8.20 11.35
CA GLN A 113 -2.25 7.90 10.89
C GLN A 113 -2.19 7.21 9.54
N ALA A 114 -3.12 6.29 9.27
CA ALA A 114 -3.25 5.61 8.00
C ALA A 114 -4.70 5.41 7.61
N VAL A 115 -4.97 5.57 6.32
CA VAL A 115 -6.25 5.28 5.68
C VAL A 115 -5.97 4.56 4.37
N ILE A 116 -6.62 3.41 4.16
CA ILE A 116 -6.77 2.79 2.83
C ILE A 116 -8.26 2.63 2.60
N PHE A 117 -8.75 3.15 1.48
CA PHE A 117 -10.17 3.11 1.15
C PHE A 117 -10.39 2.44 -0.20
N ASP A 118 -11.08 1.30 -0.19
CA ASP A 118 -11.60 0.64 -1.39
C ASP A 118 -12.97 1.24 -1.71
N PRO A 119 -13.08 2.07 -2.75
CA PRO A 119 -14.33 2.75 -3.06
C PRO A 119 -15.39 1.82 -3.68
N ILE A 120 -14.97 0.69 -4.29
CA ILE A 120 -15.87 -0.29 -4.91
C ILE A 120 -16.60 -1.10 -3.83
N ARG A 121 -15.84 -1.59 -2.82
CA ARG A 121 -16.41 -2.40 -1.74
C ARG A 121 -16.92 -1.57 -0.58
N GLY A 122 -16.64 -0.25 -0.56
CA GLY A 122 -16.94 0.62 0.58
C GLY A 122 -16.14 0.22 1.83
N GLU A 123 -14.98 -0.40 1.67
CA GLU A 123 -14.13 -0.85 2.76
C GLU A 123 -13.13 0.22 3.16
N LEU A 124 -13.23 0.66 4.42
CA LEU A 124 -12.38 1.69 5.00
C LEU A 124 -11.46 1.07 6.05
N PHE A 125 -10.19 0.93 5.72
CA PHE A 125 -9.15 0.49 6.64
C PHE A 125 -8.51 1.73 7.28
N THR A 126 -8.39 1.75 8.60
CA THR A 126 -7.82 2.87 9.34
C THR A 126 -6.89 2.39 10.44
N ALA A 127 -5.82 3.14 10.71
CA ALA A 127 -4.98 2.96 11.88
C ALA A 127 -4.52 4.28 12.47
N SER A 128 -4.35 4.31 13.78
CA SER A 128 -3.63 5.37 14.50
C SER A 128 -2.58 4.70 15.38
N ARG A 129 -1.37 5.26 15.41
CA ARG A 129 -0.26 4.70 16.20
C ARG A 129 -0.66 4.49 17.66
N GLY A 130 -0.45 3.26 18.15
CA GLY A 130 -0.77 2.84 19.51
C GLY A 130 -2.26 2.67 19.80
N LYS A 131 -3.14 2.72 18.78
CA LYS A 131 -4.60 2.57 18.98
C LYS A 131 -5.19 1.36 18.26
N GLY A 132 -4.38 0.68 17.44
CA GLY A 132 -4.79 -0.47 16.66
C GLY A 132 -5.35 -0.11 15.28
N ALA A 133 -5.58 -1.14 14.46
CA ALA A 133 -6.13 -1.05 13.13
C ALA A 133 -7.61 -1.48 13.09
N GLN A 134 -8.38 -0.90 12.17
CA GLN A 134 -9.82 -1.16 12.02
C GLN A 134 -10.20 -1.27 10.53
N LEU A 135 -11.19 -2.11 10.24
CA LEU A 135 -11.96 -2.14 8.99
C LEU A 135 -13.40 -1.75 9.31
N ASN A 136 -13.90 -0.68 8.71
CA ASN A 136 -15.25 -0.16 8.92
C ASN A 136 -15.61 -0.06 10.43
N ASN A 137 -14.69 0.51 11.22
CA ASN A 137 -14.76 0.68 12.68
C ASN A 137 -14.69 -0.64 13.50
N MET A 138 -14.53 -1.78 12.85
CA MET A 138 -14.32 -3.06 13.55
C MET A 138 -12.82 -3.35 13.63
N ARG A 139 -12.34 -3.69 14.84
CA ARG A 139 -10.92 -3.98 15.08
C ARG A 139 -10.46 -5.19 14.26
N ILE A 140 -9.34 -5.04 13.58
CA ILE A 140 -8.70 -6.11 12.79
C ILE A 140 -7.36 -6.54 13.40
N ARG A 141 -6.92 -7.76 13.05
CA ARG A 141 -5.64 -8.34 13.45
C ARG A 141 -5.07 -9.18 12.31
N VAL A 142 -3.75 -9.17 12.20
CA VAL A 142 -3.06 -10.14 11.35
C VAL A 142 -3.33 -11.55 11.85
N LYS A 143 -3.40 -12.50 10.94
CA LYS A 143 -3.60 -13.91 11.27
C LYS A 143 -2.27 -14.57 11.61
N ALA A 144 -2.21 -15.28 12.72
CA ALA A 144 -1.02 -15.99 13.14
C ALA A 144 -0.98 -17.41 12.53
N HIS A 145 0.12 -17.74 11.85
CA HIS A 145 0.41 -19.07 11.34
C HIS A 145 1.76 -19.57 11.85
N LYS A 146 1.89 -20.88 12.04
CA LYS A 146 3.14 -21.52 12.50
C LYS A 146 4.11 -21.83 11.35
N ASN A 147 3.60 -22.00 10.13
CA ASN A 147 4.37 -22.31 8.93
C ASN A 147 3.62 -21.80 7.69
N LEU A 148 4.21 -21.97 6.53
CA LEU A 148 3.64 -21.55 5.23
C LEU A 148 2.47 -22.44 4.75
N SER A 149 2.37 -23.67 5.26
CA SER A 149 1.30 -24.59 4.87
C SER A 149 -0.08 -24.00 5.20
N ALA A 150 -1.02 -24.11 4.29
CA ALA A 150 -2.37 -23.57 4.37
C ALA A 150 -2.44 -22.02 4.42
N THR A 151 -1.36 -21.29 4.11
CA THR A 151 -1.37 -19.84 4.00
C THR A 151 -1.65 -19.36 2.58
N ILE A 152 -2.22 -18.15 2.48
CA ILE A 152 -2.39 -17.42 1.23
C ILE A 152 -1.48 -16.21 1.29
N LEU A 153 -0.55 -16.09 0.34
CA LEU A 153 0.31 -14.91 0.24
C LEU A 153 -0.14 -14.01 -0.92
N ALA A 154 -0.01 -12.71 -0.75
CA ALA A 154 -0.17 -11.74 -1.81
C ALA A 154 1.20 -11.25 -2.30
N THR A 155 1.30 -10.82 -3.56
CA THR A 155 2.54 -10.34 -4.17
C THR A 155 2.27 -9.45 -5.38
N GLY A 156 3.27 -8.66 -5.79
CA GLY A 156 3.30 -7.96 -7.07
C GLY A 156 4.45 -8.45 -7.96
N PHE A 157 4.25 -8.39 -9.27
CA PHE A 157 5.33 -8.67 -10.23
C PHE A 157 6.22 -7.44 -10.41
N PRO A 158 7.55 -7.58 -10.56
CA PRO A 158 8.46 -6.46 -10.77
C PRO A 158 8.38 -5.92 -12.22
N PHE A 159 7.18 -5.54 -12.69
CA PHE A 159 6.95 -5.14 -14.08
C PHE A 159 7.63 -3.80 -14.43
N LYS A 160 7.85 -2.92 -13.45
CA LYS A 160 8.65 -1.70 -13.58
C LYS A 160 10.17 -1.97 -13.45
N HIS A 161 10.57 -3.13 -12.88
CA HIS A 161 11.94 -3.52 -12.56
C HIS A 161 12.28 -4.92 -13.11
N ARG A 162 12.11 -5.12 -14.42
CA ARG A 162 12.24 -6.44 -15.09
C ARG A 162 13.62 -7.10 -14.93
N GLN A 163 14.66 -6.34 -14.61
CA GLN A 163 15.99 -6.88 -14.25
C GLN A 163 15.92 -7.82 -13.03
N HIS A 164 14.90 -7.69 -12.18
CA HIS A 164 14.67 -8.55 -11.00
C HIS A 164 13.74 -9.74 -11.26
N THR A 165 13.34 -9.99 -12.53
CA THR A 165 12.42 -11.10 -12.86
C THR A 165 12.96 -12.45 -12.43
N LYS A 166 14.25 -12.76 -12.68
CA LYS A 166 14.84 -14.05 -12.31
C LYS A 166 14.83 -14.31 -10.79
N PRO A 167 15.41 -13.42 -9.96
CA PRO A 167 15.35 -13.60 -8.51
C PRO A 167 13.90 -13.60 -7.98
N TYR A 168 13.03 -12.75 -8.52
CA TYR A 168 11.62 -12.75 -8.14
C TYR A 168 10.94 -14.10 -8.40
N MET A 169 11.11 -14.68 -9.60
CA MET A 169 10.51 -15.98 -9.93
C MET A 169 11.06 -17.12 -9.06
N ALA A 170 12.33 -17.05 -8.70
CA ALA A 170 12.91 -18.04 -7.77
C ALA A 170 12.29 -17.93 -6.36
N MET A 171 12.13 -16.70 -5.83
CA MET A 171 11.41 -16.46 -4.57
C MET A 171 9.95 -16.92 -4.65
N PHE A 172 9.26 -16.57 -5.73
CA PHE A 172 7.88 -16.94 -5.96
C PHE A 172 7.70 -18.47 -5.97
N THR A 173 8.52 -19.19 -6.73
CA THR A 173 8.47 -20.65 -6.81
C THR A 173 8.71 -21.30 -5.45
N SER A 174 9.75 -20.84 -4.71
CA SER A 174 10.07 -21.38 -3.37
C SER A 174 8.91 -21.22 -2.38
N LEU A 175 8.22 -20.10 -2.42
CA LEU A 175 7.06 -19.85 -1.57
C LEU A 175 5.81 -20.60 -2.05
N PHE A 176 5.57 -20.62 -3.38
CA PHE A 176 4.40 -21.27 -3.97
C PHE A 176 4.34 -22.78 -3.65
N GLU A 177 5.48 -23.46 -3.67
CA GLU A 177 5.57 -24.89 -3.34
C GLU A 177 5.17 -25.22 -1.89
N LYS A 178 5.15 -24.22 -1.00
CA LYS A 178 4.92 -24.39 0.45
C LYS A 178 3.62 -23.77 0.94
N THR A 179 3.00 -22.90 0.15
CA THR A 179 1.77 -22.19 0.52
C THR A 179 0.54 -22.87 -0.10
N ALA A 180 -0.64 -22.60 0.43
CA ALA A 180 -1.88 -23.10 -0.15
C ALA A 180 -2.22 -22.38 -1.45
N ASP A 181 -1.92 -21.08 -1.56
CA ASP A 181 -2.25 -20.28 -2.74
C ASP A 181 -1.51 -18.93 -2.73
N MET A 182 -1.47 -18.30 -3.91
CA MET A 182 -0.89 -16.98 -4.10
C MET A 182 -1.90 -16.03 -4.75
N ARG A 183 -1.83 -14.74 -4.40
CA ARG A 183 -2.64 -13.68 -5.01
C ARG A 183 -1.75 -12.63 -5.64
N ARG A 184 -2.02 -12.30 -6.90
CA ARG A 184 -1.45 -11.14 -7.58
C ARG A 184 -2.59 -10.25 -8.02
N ALA A 185 -3.10 -9.44 -7.07
CA ALA A 185 -4.29 -8.62 -7.30
C ALA A 185 -3.97 -7.28 -7.99
N GLY A 186 -2.74 -6.77 -7.86
CA GLY A 186 -2.26 -5.56 -8.56
C GLY A 186 -2.65 -4.24 -7.90
N CYS A 187 -2.90 -4.27 -6.59
CA CYS A 187 -3.12 -3.10 -5.76
C CYS A 187 -2.39 -3.32 -4.42
N PRO A 188 -1.09 -2.96 -4.32
CA PRO A 188 -0.28 -3.18 -3.13
C PRO A 188 -0.90 -2.63 -1.85
N ALA A 189 -1.56 -1.48 -1.91
CA ALA A 189 -2.24 -0.90 -0.74
C ALA A 189 -3.33 -1.83 -0.19
N LEU A 190 -4.17 -2.42 -1.06
CA LEU A 190 -5.18 -3.39 -0.62
C LEU A 190 -4.55 -4.71 -0.17
N ASP A 191 -3.50 -5.17 -0.83
CA ASP A 191 -2.82 -6.40 -0.43
C ASP A 191 -2.27 -6.27 1.00
N LEU A 192 -1.64 -5.14 1.35
CA LEU A 192 -1.18 -4.83 2.71
C LEU A 192 -2.34 -4.68 3.70
N ALA A 193 -3.44 -4.01 3.30
CA ALA A 193 -4.64 -3.90 4.14
C ALA A 193 -5.27 -5.28 4.42
N TYR A 194 -5.23 -6.18 3.45
CA TYR A 194 -5.73 -7.56 3.60
C TYR A 194 -4.84 -8.40 4.51
N VAL A 195 -3.52 -8.18 4.52
CA VAL A 195 -2.64 -8.77 5.55
C VAL A 195 -3.05 -8.27 6.94
N ALA A 196 -3.25 -6.96 7.11
CA ALA A 196 -3.67 -6.40 8.40
C ALA A 196 -5.03 -6.94 8.88
N ALA A 197 -5.93 -7.26 7.95
CA ALA A 197 -7.25 -7.83 8.23
C ALA A 197 -7.27 -9.36 8.35
N GLY A 198 -6.13 -10.05 8.12
CA GLY A 198 -6.02 -11.51 8.14
C GLY A 198 -6.78 -12.21 7.01
N ARG A 199 -7.03 -11.52 5.89
CA ARG A 199 -7.63 -12.09 4.67
C ARG A 199 -6.62 -12.81 3.81
N VAL A 200 -5.39 -12.28 3.77
CA VAL A 200 -4.18 -12.97 3.30
C VAL A 200 -3.19 -13.00 4.45
N ASP A 201 -2.28 -13.96 4.44
CA ASP A 201 -1.45 -14.24 5.60
C ASP A 201 -0.08 -13.55 5.53
N GLY A 202 0.34 -13.15 4.33
CA GLY A 202 1.57 -12.40 4.11
C GLY A 202 1.61 -11.75 2.73
N PHE A 203 2.58 -10.87 2.56
CA PHE A 203 2.81 -10.10 1.34
C PHE A 203 4.29 -9.92 1.10
N PHE A 204 4.74 -9.96 -0.16
CA PHE A 204 6.07 -9.54 -0.57
C PHE A 204 6.05 -8.91 -1.96
N GLU A 205 6.79 -7.83 -2.13
CA GLU A 205 6.92 -7.13 -3.42
C GLU A 205 8.25 -6.36 -3.51
N ILE A 206 8.70 -6.12 -4.76
CA ILE A 206 9.95 -5.44 -5.11
C ILE A 206 9.64 -4.02 -5.61
N GLY A 207 10.33 -3.02 -5.06
CA GLY A 207 10.41 -1.68 -5.63
C GLY A 207 9.19 -0.81 -5.44
N LEU A 208 8.39 -1.03 -4.38
CA LEU A 208 7.28 -0.17 -4.00
C LEU A 208 7.75 1.25 -3.66
N LYS A 209 6.92 2.21 -3.95
CA LYS A 209 7.13 3.60 -3.54
C LYS A 209 6.54 3.86 -2.15
N PRO A 210 6.95 4.95 -1.47
CA PRO A 210 6.43 5.27 -0.15
C PRO A 210 4.89 5.37 -0.09
N TRP A 211 4.26 5.88 -1.13
CA TRP A 211 2.80 6.03 -1.18
C TRP A 211 2.06 4.71 -1.35
N ASP A 212 2.65 3.72 -2.03
CA ASP A 212 2.10 2.36 -2.12
C ASP A 212 2.00 1.68 -0.75
N SER A 213 2.97 1.93 0.15
CA SER A 213 3.23 1.09 1.32
C SER A 213 2.99 1.75 2.67
N ALA A 214 3.17 3.08 2.80
CA ALA A 214 3.19 3.75 4.11
C ALA A 214 1.91 3.54 4.95
N ALA A 215 0.73 3.63 4.32
CA ALA A 215 -0.52 3.39 5.03
C ALA A 215 -0.69 1.91 5.43
N GLY A 216 -0.35 1.00 4.50
CA GLY A 216 -0.39 -0.45 4.74
C GLY A 216 0.57 -0.89 5.85
N GLU A 217 1.76 -0.30 5.91
CA GLU A 217 2.75 -0.55 6.98
C GLU A 217 2.15 -0.24 8.35
N LEU A 218 1.57 0.95 8.53
CA LEU A 218 0.96 1.31 9.82
C LEU A 218 -0.22 0.40 10.16
N LEU A 219 -1.07 0.06 9.18
CA LEU A 219 -2.18 -0.89 9.39
C LEU A 219 -1.69 -2.23 9.90
N ILE A 220 -0.63 -2.80 9.31
CA ILE A 220 -0.06 -4.09 9.70
C ILE A 220 0.55 -4.02 11.10
N ILE A 221 1.34 -2.99 11.40
CA ILE A 221 1.94 -2.81 12.72
C ILE A 221 0.86 -2.71 13.79
N GLU A 222 -0.16 -1.90 13.58
CA GLU A 222 -1.28 -1.69 14.51
C GLU A 222 -2.22 -2.92 14.61
N ALA A 223 -2.20 -3.78 13.58
CA ALA A 223 -2.86 -5.09 13.62
C ALA A 223 -2.02 -6.19 14.30
N GLY A 224 -0.80 -5.89 14.77
CA GLY A 224 0.09 -6.81 15.46
C GLY A 224 1.00 -7.63 14.55
N GLY A 225 1.19 -7.20 13.30
CA GLY A 225 2.14 -7.75 12.35
C GLY A 225 3.47 -7.00 12.33
N LEU A 226 4.32 -7.38 11.38
CA LEU A 226 5.61 -6.76 11.10
C LEU A 226 5.78 -6.49 9.61
N VAL A 227 6.54 -5.45 9.30
CA VAL A 227 6.98 -5.10 7.95
C VAL A 227 8.49 -4.95 7.96
N THR A 228 9.17 -5.58 7.00
CA THR A 228 10.63 -5.54 6.86
C THR A 228 11.04 -5.46 5.40
N ASP A 229 12.32 -5.19 5.14
CA ASP A 229 12.94 -5.50 3.86
C ASP A 229 13.20 -7.01 3.71
N PHE A 230 13.75 -7.43 2.58
CA PHE A 230 14.04 -8.85 2.30
C PHE A 230 15.15 -9.44 3.17
N THR A 231 15.97 -8.60 3.80
CA THR A 231 16.99 -9.04 4.76
C THR A 231 16.45 -9.14 6.18
N GLY A 232 15.21 -8.69 6.41
CA GLY A 232 14.59 -8.62 7.74
C GLY A 232 14.94 -7.33 8.50
N GLY A 233 15.51 -6.34 7.81
CA GLY A 233 15.85 -5.02 8.33
C GLY A 233 14.73 -3.99 8.08
N HIS A 234 15.09 -2.71 8.22
CA HIS A 234 14.16 -1.58 8.13
C HIS A 234 14.40 -0.71 6.89
N ASN A 235 15.13 -1.22 5.87
CA ASN A 235 15.43 -0.45 4.67
C ASN A 235 14.29 -0.44 3.63
N HIS A 236 13.17 -1.13 3.91
CA HIS A 236 12.03 -1.25 2.99
C HIS A 236 11.48 0.09 2.51
N THR A 237 11.50 1.14 3.34
CA THR A 237 11.05 2.49 2.97
C THR A 237 11.92 3.16 1.90
N LYS A 238 13.21 2.76 1.78
CA LYS A 238 14.15 3.28 0.79
C LYS A 238 14.27 2.36 -0.41
N SER A 239 14.39 1.04 -0.18
CA SER A 239 14.55 0.05 -1.24
C SER A 239 13.23 -0.25 -1.97
N GLY A 240 12.09 -0.08 -1.30
CA GLY A 240 10.79 -0.53 -1.78
C GLY A 240 10.61 -2.05 -1.76
N ASN A 241 11.60 -2.80 -1.26
CA ASN A 241 11.52 -4.25 -1.15
C ASN A 241 10.84 -4.60 0.18
N ILE A 242 9.65 -5.16 0.14
CA ILE A 242 8.81 -5.34 1.32
C ILE A 242 8.44 -6.79 1.55
N VAL A 243 8.52 -7.23 2.80
CA VAL A 243 7.85 -8.43 3.34
C VAL A 243 7.01 -8.02 4.52
N ALA A 244 5.75 -8.45 4.53
CA ALA A 244 4.80 -8.14 5.59
C ALA A 244 3.98 -9.35 6.00
N SER A 245 3.87 -9.60 7.30
CA SER A 245 3.09 -10.72 7.86
C SER A 245 3.01 -10.66 9.39
N SER A 246 2.46 -11.71 10.01
CA SER A 246 2.64 -11.97 11.44
C SER A 246 4.11 -12.32 11.75
N THR A 247 4.55 -12.06 12.98
CA THR A 247 5.96 -12.19 13.39
C THR A 247 6.58 -13.55 13.05
N HIS A 248 5.83 -14.64 13.27
CA HIS A 248 6.37 -15.98 13.03
C HIS A 248 6.41 -16.31 11.53
N LEU A 249 5.32 -16.05 10.81
CA LEU A 249 5.22 -16.34 9.38
C LEU A 249 6.20 -15.46 8.57
N LEU A 250 6.46 -14.23 8.98
CA LEU A 250 7.45 -13.36 8.34
C LEU A 250 8.84 -14.00 8.34
N LYS A 251 9.24 -14.66 9.44
CA LYS A 251 10.52 -15.38 9.51
C LYS A 251 10.58 -16.53 8.51
N GLU A 252 9.49 -17.27 8.36
CA GLU A 252 9.41 -18.37 7.39
C GLU A 252 9.47 -17.85 5.94
N ILE A 253 8.76 -16.75 5.62
CA ILE A 253 8.84 -16.10 4.32
C ILE A 253 10.28 -15.64 4.04
N LEU A 254 10.90 -14.94 4.98
CA LEU A 254 12.29 -14.46 4.84
C LEU A 254 13.29 -15.60 4.63
N LYS A 255 13.11 -16.72 5.32
CA LYS A 255 13.96 -17.91 5.17
C LYS A 255 13.91 -18.45 3.74
N ASP A 256 12.75 -18.41 3.12
CA ASP A 256 12.56 -18.93 1.76
C ASP A 256 12.99 -17.95 0.67
N ILE A 257 12.86 -16.66 0.89
CA ILE A 257 13.26 -15.66 -0.14
C ILE A 257 14.75 -15.34 -0.12
N ARG A 258 15.40 -15.34 1.05
CA ARG A 258 16.82 -14.95 1.19
C ARG A 258 17.80 -15.71 0.29
N PRO A 259 17.70 -17.02 0.08
CA PRO A 259 18.62 -17.74 -0.81
C PRO A 259 18.58 -17.27 -2.26
N HIS A 260 17.52 -16.56 -2.66
CA HIS A 260 17.27 -16.12 -4.03
C HIS A 260 17.58 -14.63 -4.24
N LEU A 261 17.98 -13.91 -3.19
CA LEU A 261 18.35 -12.49 -3.30
C LEU A 261 19.69 -12.38 -4.01
N GLY A 262 19.72 -11.72 -5.17
CA GLY A 262 20.95 -11.26 -5.77
C GLY A 262 21.50 -10.02 -5.03
N GLU A 263 22.75 -9.62 -5.31
CA GLU A 263 23.39 -8.46 -4.67
C GLU A 263 22.53 -7.17 -4.71
N ALA A 264 21.75 -6.97 -5.78
CA ALA A 264 20.90 -5.79 -5.94
C ALA A 264 19.68 -5.75 -5.00
N LEU A 265 19.23 -6.90 -4.49
CA LEU A 265 18.07 -6.99 -3.59
C LEU A 265 18.47 -7.18 -2.12
N ASN A 266 19.77 -7.31 -1.86
CA ASN A 266 20.34 -7.43 -0.51
C ASN A 266 20.68 -6.08 0.15
N LYS A 267 20.31 -4.96 -0.47
CA LYS A 267 20.68 -3.61 -0.01
C LYS A 267 19.54 -2.90 0.68
#